data_33caed937eda4a8874810c48561bcf88
#
_entry.id   33caed937eda4a8874810c48561bcf88
#
_cell.length_a   1.000
_cell.length_b   1.000
_cell.length_c   1.000
_cell.angle_alpha   90.00
_cell.angle_beta   90.00
_cell.angle_gamma   90.00
#
_symmetry.space_group_name_H-M   'P 1'
#
loop_
_entity.id
_entity.type
_entity.pdbx_description
1 polymer ?
#
loop_
_entity_poly.entity_id
_entity_poly.type
_entity_poly.pdbx_seq_one_letter_code
_entity_poly.pdbx_strand_id
1 'polypeptide(L)'
;MQSKTLFLLGLCTILSTTASALPLDSKGAKQRLNQAAKQKVFQGKIDLDALVNNDSNDLIVEYNIASVSVPSGLERRSYIATNKKNLQARFNRAGGVQVLRDYNNLPLAFYRISNREALVSLLNDPNIKAVYPNRINQTTTNESLPLINQPQANTNGFTGEGSSVAVIDTGVNYLHSDFGCTAVNTPSNTCRVVYSFDSAPDDGALDDDGHGSNVSGIVSKVATKTKIIGIDVFRKVRSQGKWVSTAYDSDILAGINWAVNNAQTYNIKAVNLSLGVPGVKYTSECSDSSYGTAFANARAAGVVPVVASGNDAFSDGISSPACVAGAVRVGAVYDSNIGGVSWGNPVKCSDPTTAADKVACFSNGGSLVTLLAPGAMITAGGYTMGGTSQATPHVAGAIALLRANSVSPTESIDQT
;
A
#
# COMPACT_ATOMS: atom_id res chain seq x y z
N MET A 1 -75.51 -3.75 -73.42
CA MET A 1 -74.45 -3.13 -73.92
C MET A 1 -73.46 -2.79 -72.87
N GLN A 2 -72.42 -3.12 -72.80
CA GLN A 2 -71.22 -3.05 -71.92
C GLN A 2 -71.40 -3.17 -70.42
N SER A 3 -71.19 -4.40 -69.96
CA SER A 3 -70.92 -4.79 -68.55
C SER A 3 -69.57 -4.24 -68.10
N LYS A 4 -69.51 -3.58 -66.94
CA LYS A 4 -68.25 -3.26 -66.30
C LYS A 4 -68.09 -4.16 -65.05
N THR A 5 -67.18 -5.11 -65.18
CA THR A 5 -66.79 -5.98 -64.13
C THR A 5 -65.78 -5.21 -63.19
N LEU A 6 -66.11 -5.07 -61.90
CA LEU A 6 -65.31 -4.44 -60.89
C LEU A 6 -64.45 -5.53 -60.24
N PHE A 7 -63.10 -5.43 -60.39
CA PHE A 7 -62.14 -6.28 -59.70
C PHE A 7 -61.81 -5.63 -58.31
N LEU A 8 -62.16 -6.33 -57.22
CA LEU A 8 -61.75 -5.96 -55.86
C LEU A 8 -60.42 -6.63 -55.58
N LEU A 9 -59.31 -5.84 -55.57
CA LEU A 9 -58.06 -6.30 -55.07
C LEU A 9 -58.06 -6.19 -53.51
N GLY A 10 -58.13 -7.36 -52.86
CA GLY A 10 -57.93 -7.43 -51.43
C GLY A 10 -56.42 -7.24 -51.02
N LEU A 11 -56.08 -6.13 -50.42
CA LEU A 11 -54.75 -5.88 -49.87
C LEU A 11 -54.64 -6.57 -48.51
N CYS A 12 -53.96 -7.73 -48.46
CA CYS A 12 -53.67 -8.46 -47.24
C CYS A 12 -52.41 -7.83 -46.63
N THR A 13 -52.56 -6.88 -45.69
CA THR A 13 -51.46 -6.34 -44.88
C THR A 13 -51.07 -7.36 -43.83
N ILE A 14 -49.94 -8.03 -44.03
CA ILE A 14 -49.28 -8.85 -42.99
C ILE A 14 -48.66 -7.90 -41.99
N LEU A 15 -49.32 -7.67 -40.88
CA LEU A 15 -48.70 -7.05 -39.70
C LEU A 15 -47.72 -8.06 -39.09
N SER A 16 -46.44 -7.93 -39.43
CA SER A 16 -45.36 -8.57 -38.68
C SER A 16 -45.22 -7.90 -37.32
N THR A 17 -45.91 -8.42 -36.34
CA THR A 17 -45.66 -8.08 -34.93
C THR A 17 -44.31 -8.66 -34.57
N THR A 18 -43.27 -7.82 -34.58
CA THR A 18 -42.03 -8.14 -33.89
C THR A 18 -42.33 -8.16 -32.40
N ALA A 19 -42.56 -9.37 -31.86
CA ALA A 19 -42.64 -9.55 -30.44
C ALA A 19 -41.27 -9.17 -29.84
N SER A 20 -41.16 -7.98 -29.28
CA SER A 20 -40.00 -7.62 -28.45
C SER A 20 -39.99 -8.59 -27.29
N ALA A 21 -39.01 -9.49 -27.25
CA ALA A 21 -38.81 -10.37 -26.11
C ALA A 21 -38.67 -9.52 -24.86
N LEU A 22 -39.44 -9.84 -23.83
CA LEU A 22 -39.31 -9.15 -22.52
C LEU A 22 -37.87 -9.30 -22.00
N PRO A 23 -37.31 -8.25 -21.38
CA PRO A 23 -35.98 -8.32 -20.79
C PRO A 23 -35.87 -9.49 -19.79
N LEU A 24 -34.73 -10.18 -19.79
CA LEU A 24 -34.48 -11.32 -18.91
C LEU A 24 -34.52 -10.86 -17.43
N ASP A 25 -35.41 -11.46 -16.64
CA ASP A 25 -35.48 -11.22 -15.20
C ASP A 25 -34.32 -11.92 -14.45
N SER A 26 -34.12 -11.59 -13.18
CA SER A 26 -33.05 -12.16 -12.36
C SER A 26 -33.19 -13.66 -12.14
N LYS A 27 -34.43 -14.17 -12.03
CA LYS A 27 -34.71 -15.61 -11.87
C LYS A 27 -34.32 -16.37 -13.15
N GLY A 28 -34.74 -15.88 -14.29
CA GLY A 28 -34.39 -16.44 -15.60
C GLY A 28 -32.89 -16.37 -15.88
N ALA A 29 -32.25 -15.26 -15.52
CA ALA A 29 -30.79 -15.13 -15.61
C ALA A 29 -30.08 -16.21 -14.80
N LYS A 30 -30.46 -16.40 -13.53
CA LYS A 30 -29.90 -17.41 -12.63
C LYS A 30 -30.09 -18.84 -13.14
N GLN A 31 -31.24 -19.14 -13.75
CA GLN A 31 -31.53 -20.45 -14.34
C GLN A 31 -30.71 -20.74 -15.60
N ARG A 32 -30.36 -19.74 -16.38
CA ARG A 32 -29.54 -19.87 -17.61
C ARG A 32 -28.05 -20.00 -17.37
N LEU A 33 -27.56 -19.74 -16.13
CA LEU A 33 -26.16 -19.94 -15.76
C LEU A 33 -25.87 -21.44 -15.58
N ASN A 34 -24.90 -21.95 -16.33
CA ASN A 34 -24.41 -23.31 -16.15
C ASN A 34 -23.52 -23.43 -14.90
N GLN A 35 -23.13 -24.67 -14.55
CA GLN A 35 -22.31 -24.91 -13.37
C GLN A 35 -20.94 -24.23 -13.43
N ALA A 36 -20.32 -24.20 -14.62
CA ALA A 36 -19.03 -23.51 -14.81
C ALA A 36 -19.15 -21.99 -14.62
N ALA A 37 -20.24 -21.38 -15.07
CA ALA A 37 -20.52 -19.96 -14.85
C ALA A 37 -20.66 -19.61 -13.37
N LYS A 38 -21.38 -20.43 -12.61
CA LYS A 38 -21.52 -20.27 -11.15
C LYS A 38 -20.18 -20.40 -10.43
N GLN A 39 -19.32 -21.32 -10.89
CA GLN A 39 -17.98 -21.49 -10.34
C GLN A 39 -17.09 -20.27 -10.56
N LYS A 40 -17.19 -19.59 -11.73
CA LYS A 40 -16.45 -18.35 -12.00
C LYS A 40 -16.82 -17.22 -11.05
N VAL A 41 -18.10 -17.08 -10.72
CA VAL A 41 -18.61 -16.10 -9.75
C VAL A 41 -18.14 -16.45 -8.34
N PHE A 42 -18.18 -17.71 -7.97
CA PHE A 42 -17.68 -18.20 -6.68
C PHE A 42 -16.17 -17.94 -6.50
N GLN A 43 -15.36 -18.24 -7.52
CA GLN A 43 -13.92 -17.96 -7.50
C GLN A 43 -13.61 -16.48 -7.29
N GLY A 44 -14.43 -15.58 -7.86
CA GLY A 44 -14.29 -14.13 -7.68
C GLY A 44 -14.83 -13.62 -6.34
N LYS A 45 -15.40 -14.49 -5.49
CA LYS A 45 -16.04 -14.12 -4.23
C LYS A 45 -17.14 -13.05 -4.41
N ILE A 46 -17.94 -13.19 -5.47
CA ILE A 46 -19.08 -12.32 -5.77
C ILE A 46 -20.37 -13.00 -5.31
N ASP A 47 -21.26 -12.25 -4.71
CA ASP A 47 -22.63 -12.71 -4.43
C ASP A 47 -23.42 -12.83 -5.74
N LEU A 48 -23.81 -14.05 -6.11
CA LEU A 48 -24.53 -14.34 -7.33
C LEU A 48 -25.90 -13.65 -7.37
N ASP A 49 -26.58 -13.57 -6.26
CA ASP A 49 -27.90 -12.94 -6.18
C ASP A 49 -27.80 -11.43 -6.39
N ALA A 50 -26.84 -10.78 -5.77
CA ALA A 50 -26.56 -9.37 -6.02
C ALA A 50 -26.19 -9.14 -7.49
N LEU A 51 -25.34 -10.00 -8.08
CA LEU A 51 -24.87 -9.87 -9.46
C LEU A 51 -26.03 -9.93 -10.48
N VAL A 52 -26.98 -10.85 -10.32
CA VAL A 52 -28.12 -10.97 -11.27
C VAL A 52 -29.25 -9.99 -10.99
N ASN A 53 -29.33 -9.42 -9.79
CA ASN A 53 -30.32 -8.42 -9.44
C ASN A 53 -29.96 -7.02 -9.91
N ASN A 54 -28.68 -6.73 -10.09
CA ASN A 54 -28.23 -5.44 -10.60
C ASN A 54 -28.56 -5.29 -12.10
N ASP A 55 -28.98 -4.09 -12.49
CA ASP A 55 -29.25 -3.76 -13.89
C ASP A 55 -27.94 -3.52 -14.68
N SER A 56 -26.86 -3.18 -13.98
CA SER A 56 -25.52 -3.04 -14.55
C SER A 56 -24.47 -3.52 -13.56
N ASN A 57 -23.43 -4.17 -14.08
CA ASN A 57 -22.33 -4.70 -13.29
C ASN A 57 -20.98 -4.24 -13.85
N ASP A 58 -20.13 -3.66 -13.01
CA ASP A 58 -18.76 -3.29 -13.33
C ASP A 58 -17.83 -4.39 -12.80
N LEU A 59 -17.25 -5.21 -13.68
CA LEU A 59 -16.49 -6.41 -13.34
C LEU A 59 -15.10 -6.43 -13.96
N ILE A 60 -14.12 -6.91 -13.21
CA ILE A 60 -12.83 -7.32 -13.75
C ILE A 60 -12.99 -8.76 -14.26
N VAL A 61 -12.78 -8.98 -15.54
CA VAL A 61 -12.95 -10.27 -16.22
C VAL A 61 -11.60 -10.87 -16.51
N GLU A 62 -11.38 -12.11 -16.05
CA GLU A 62 -10.18 -12.90 -16.35
C GLU A 62 -10.48 -13.87 -17.50
N TYR A 63 -9.64 -13.82 -18.52
CA TYR A 63 -9.74 -14.70 -19.68
C TYR A 63 -9.02 -16.02 -19.43
N ASN A 64 -9.63 -17.12 -19.89
CA ASN A 64 -9.01 -18.42 -19.94
C ASN A 64 -8.03 -18.47 -21.13
N ILE A 65 -6.89 -17.81 -20.97
CA ILE A 65 -5.79 -17.89 -21.93
C ILE A 65 -4.93 -19.04 -21.44
N ALA A 66 -5.01 -20.18 -22.15
CA ALA A 66 -4.23 -21.36 -21.81
C ALA A 66 -2.77 -20.96 -21.57
N SER A 67 -2.19 -21.46 -20.49
CA SER A 67 -0.77 -21.35 -20.18
C SER A 67 0.02 -22.28 -21.14
N VAL A 68 -0.09 -22.00 -22.42
CA VAL A 68 0.87 -22.52 -23.39
C VAL A 68 2.20 -21.93 -22.94
N SER A 69 3.27 -22.69 -23.02
CA SER A 69 4.64 -22.25 -22.85
C SER A 69 4.99 -21.14 -23.85
N VAL A 70 4.38 -19.99 -23.66
CA VAL A 70 4.64 -18.81 -24.46
C VAL A 70 5.87 -18.14 -23.87
N PRO A 71 6.91 -17.89 -24.68
CA PRO A 71 8.11 -17.19 -24.24
C PRO A 71 7.79 -15.89 -23.50
N SER A 72 8.62 -15.49 -22.58
CA SER A 72 8.46 -14.23 -21.83
C SER A 72 8.65 -13.01 -22.74
N GLY A 73 8.01 -11.88 -22.44
CA GLY A 73 8.24 -10.60 -23.10
C GLY A 73 7.21 -10.22 -24.16
N LEU A 74 7.65 -9.68 -25.30
CA LEU A 74 6.80 -9.11 -26.35
C LEU A 74 5.86 -10.13 -27.00
N GLU A 75 6.28 -11.38 -27.18
CA GLU A 75 5.46 -12.44 -27.75
C GLU A 75 4.27 -12.81 -26.87
N ARG A 76 4.48 -12.90 -25.56
CA ARG A 76 3.40 -13.10 -24.59
C ARG A 76 2.38 -11.97 -24.63
N ARG A 77 2.83 -10.71 -24.72
CA ARG A 77 1.97 -9.54 -24.83
C ARG A 77 1.10 -9.62 -26.09
N SER A 78 1.71 -9.92 -27.23
CA SER A 78 1.02 -10.05 -28.51
C SER A 78 -0.02 -11.17 -28.48
N TYR A 79 0.33 -12.33 -27.91
CA TYR A 79 -0.58 -13.47 -27.76
C TYR A 79 -1.78 -13.12 -26.87
N ILE A 80 -1.56 -12.51 -25.70
CA ILE A 80 -2.65 -12.07 -24.81
C ILE A 80 -3.54 -11.04 -25.51
N ALA A 81 -2.96 -10.03 -26.14
CA ALA A 81 -3.71 -8.98 -26.82
C ALA A 81 -4.58 -9.53 -27.96
N THR A 82 -4.06 -10.44 -28.79
CA THR A 82 -4.80 -11.06 -29.89
C THR A 82 -5.99 -11.88 -29.41
N ASN A 83 -5.79 -12.74 -28.38
CA ASN A 83 -6.87 -13.56 -27.84
C ASN A 83 -7.96 -12.70 -27.18
N LYS A 84 -7.58 -11.68 -26.44
CA LYS A 84 -8.52 -10.72 -25.83
C LYS A 84 -9.33 -9.97 -26.90
N LYS A 85 -8.67 -9.45 -27.93
CA LYS A 85 -9.34 -8.70 -29.02
C LYS A 85 -10.44 -9.54 -29.72
N ASN A 86 -10.18 -10.81 -29.97
CA ASN A 86 -11.15 -11.72 -30.57
C ASN A 86 -12.38 -11.94 -29.67
N LEU A 87 -12.17 -12.10 -28.36
CA LEU A 87 -13.25 -12.26 -27.39
C LEU A 87 -14.05 -10.97 -27.21
N GLN A 88 -13.38 -9.83 -27.08
CA GLN A 88 -14.01 -8.52 -26.98
C GLN A 88 -14.89 -8.20 -28.19
N ALA A 89 -14.43 -8.54 -29.40
CA ALA A 89 -15.23 -8.36 -30.64
C ALA A 89 -16.51 -9.19 -30.65
N ARG A 90 -16.53 -10.36 -29.99
CA ARG A 90 -17.74 -11.19 -29.85
C ARG A 90 -18.75 -10.55 -28.90
N PHE A 91 -18.30 -10.08 -27.75
CA PHE A 91 -19.15 -9.42 -26.76
C PHE A 91 -19.70 -8.08 -27.25
N ASN A 92 -18.87 -7.29 -27.93
CA ASN A 92 -19.31 -6.01 -28.49
C ASN A 92 -20.44 -6.20 -29.55
N ARG A 93 -20.41 -7.30 -30.32
CA ARG A 93 -21.48 -7.61 -31.31
C ARG A 93 -22.77 -8.06 -30.63
N ALA A 94 -22.70 -8.70 -29.47
CA ALA A 94 -23.88 -9.15 -28.74
C ALA A 94 -24.61 -7.99 -28.04
N GLY A 95 -23.96 -6.83 -27.86
CA GLY A 95 -24.47 -5.68 -27.15
C GLY A 95 -24.45 -5.86 -25.63
N GLY A 96 -24.59 -4.76 -24.89
CA GLY A 96 -24.66 -4.78 -23.43
C GLY A 96 -23.34 -5.05 -22.69
N VAL A 97 -22.20 -5.12 -23.39
CA VAL A 97 -20.87 -5.24 -22.80
C VAL A 97 -19.97 -4.13 -23.32
N GLN A 98 -19.42 -3.33 -22.44
CA GLN A 98 -18.50 -2.26 -22.76
C GLN A 98 -17.16 -2.49 -22.07
N VAL A 99 -16.04 -2.42 -22.80
CA VAL A 99 -14.70 -2.42 -22.23
C VAL A 99 -14.42 -1.04 -21.67
N LEU A 100 -14.26 -0.92 -20.36
CA LEU A 100 -13.89 0.32 -19.67
C LEU A 100 -12.37 0.50 -19.61
N ARG A 101 -11.64 -0.62 -19.42
CA ARG A 101 -10.17 -0.63 -19.43
C ARG A 101 -9.66 -1.99 -19.90
N ASP A 102 -8.66 -1.98 -20.77
CA ASP A 102 -7.93 -3.17 -21.20
C ASP A 102 -6.51 -3.16 -20.65
N TYR A 103 -6.02 -4.33 -20.19
CA TYR A 103 -4.69 -4.46 -19.58
C TYR A 103 -3.78 -5.23 -20.55
N ASN A 104 -2.89 -4.52 -21.24
CA ASN A 104 -2.10 -5.07 -22.35
C ASN A 104 -1.19 -6.27 -21.98
N ASN A 105 -0.80 -6.39 -20.70
CA ASN A 105 0.13 -7.42 -20.22
C ASN A 105 -0.54 -8.50 -19.35
N LEU A 106 -1.84 -8.34 -19.08
CA LEU A 106 -2.60 -9.24 -18.22
C LEU A 106 -3.75 -9.86 -18.99
N PRO A 107 -4.09 -11.13 -18.72
CA PRO A 107 -5.28 -11.77 -19.28
C PRO A 107 -6.55 -11.25 -18.59
N LEU A 108 -6.63 -9.94 -18.37
CA LEU A 108 -7.70 -9.26 -17.68
C LEU A 108 -8.21 -8.08 -18.50
N ALA A 109 -9.50 -7.73 -18.32
CA ALA A 109 -10.04 -6.44 -18.72
C ALA A 109 -11.17 -6.02 -17.75
N PHE A 110 -11.40 -4.71 -17.66
CA PHE A 110 -12.46 -4.14 -16.85
C PHE A 110 -13.65 -3.80 -17.72
N TYR A 111 -14.82 -4.34 -17.39
CA TYR A 111 -16.03 -4.25 -18.18
C TYR A 111 -17.18 -3.63 -17.41
N ARG A 112 -18.02 -2.90 -18.16
CA ARG A 112 -19.41 -2.62 -17.78
C ARG A 112 -20.35 -3.53 -18.54
N ILE A 113 -21.22 -4.24 -17.82
CA ILE A 113 -22.21 -5.16 -18.36
C ILE A 113 -23.59 -4.60 -18.02
N SER A 114 -24.32 -4.11 -19.03
CA SER A 114 -25.51 -3.26 -18.87
C SER A 114 -26.83 -4.01 -18.99
N ASN A 115 -26.84 -5.34 -19.12
CA ASN A 115 -28.05 -6.16 -19.08
C ASN A 115 -27.75 -7.61 -18.68
N ARG A 116 -28.79 -8.34 -18.28
CA ARG A 116 -28.69 -9.72 -17.78
C ARG A 116 -28.38 -10.73 -18.87
N GLU A 117 -28.85 -10.50 -20.10
CA GLU A 117 -28.52 -11.37 -21.25
C GLU A 117 -27.00 -11.34 -21.53
N ALA A 118 -26.40 -10.17 -21.55
CA ALA A 118 -24.96 -10.00 -21.73
C ALA A 118 -24.17 -10.62 -20.56
N LEU A 119 -24.65 -10.48 -19.32
CA LEU A 119 -24.06 -11.12 -18.15
C LEU A 119 -24.06 -12.63 -18.25
N VAL A 120 -25.19 -13.24 -18.59
CA VAL A 120 -25.34 -14.68 -18.79
C VAL A 120 -24.45 -15.18 -19.92
N SER A 121 -24.42 -14.46 -21.04
CA SER A 121 -23.56 -14.79 -22.17
C SER A 121 -22.08 -14.78 -21.81
N LEU A 122 -21.62 -13.75 -21.10
CA LEU A 122 -20.23 -13.60 -20.66
C LEU A 122 -19.85 -14.71 -19.67
N LEU A 123 -20.67 -14.95 -18.65
CA LEU A 123 -20.37 -15.95 -17.62
C LEU A 123 -20.37 -17.38 -18.17
N ASN A 124 -21.24 -17.70 -19.14
CA ASN A 124 -21.27 -19.02 -19.78
C ASN A 124 -20.16 -19.22 -20.82
N ASP A 125 -19.44 -18.18 -21.25
CA ASP A 125 -18.37 -18.31 -22.24
C ASP A 125 -17.17 -19.10 -21.68
N PRO A 126 -16.77 -20.24 -22.32
CA PRO A 126 -15.67 -21.07 -21.82
C PRO A 126 -14.31 -20.35 -21.82
N ASN A 127 -14.17 -19.28 -22.60
CA ASN A 127 -12.95 -18.48 -22.64
C ASN A 127 -12.84 -17.46 -21.49
N ILE A 128 -13.85 -17.35 -20.66
CA ILE A 128 -13.79 -16.59 -19.42
C ILE A 128 -13.43 -17.56 -18.28
N LYS A 129 -12.36 -17.24 -17.54
CA LYS A 129 -11.88 -18.04 -16.41
C LYS A 129 -12.57 -17.68 -15.11
N ALA A 130 -12.64 -16.38 -14.82
CA ALA A 130 -13.26 -15.86 -13.59
C ALA A 130 -13.72 -14.42 -13.81
N VAL A 131 -14.57 -13.94 -12.90
CA VAL A 131 -14.96 -12.54 -12.78
C VAL A 131 -14.77 -12.07 -11.36
N TYR A 132 -14.33 -10.82 -11.18
CA TYR A 132 -14.02 -10.23 -9.89
C TYR A 132 -14.73 -8.88 -9.73
N PRO A 133 -15.13 -8.50 -8.51
CA PRO A 133 -15.68 -7.17 -8.28
C PRO A 133 -14.58 -6.11 -8.43
N ASN A 134 -14.95 -4.96 -8.96
CA ASN A 134 -14.09 -3.78 -8.90
C ASN A 134 -14.23 -3.13 -7.53
N ARG A 135 -13.35 -3.50 -6.59
CA ARG A 135 -13.39 -3.01 -5.21
C ARG A 135 -12.80 -1.62 -5.13
N ILE A 136 -13.40 -0.80 -4.27
CA ILE A 136 -12.80 0.46 -3.85
C ILE A 136 -11.69 0.10 -2.86
N ASN A 137 -10.45 0.43 -3.22
CA ASN A 137 -9.32 0.35 -2.31
C ASN A 137 -9.12 1.73 -1.69
N GLN A 138 -9.10 1.80 -0.38
CA GLN A 138 -8.77 3.00 0.37
C GLN A 138 -7.32 2.90 0.87
N THR A 139 -6.74 4.03 1.20
CA THR A 139 -5.40 4.09 1.81
C THR A 139 -5.43 3.49 3.21
N THR A 140 -4.55 2.54 3.48
CA THR A 140 -4.61 1.62 4.64
C THR A 140 -4.04 2.17 5.96
N THR A 141 -3.87 3.49 6.14
CA THR A 141 -3.64 4.07 7.47
C THR A 141 -4.92 4.20 8.31
N ASN A 142 -6.07 3.91 7.72
CA ASN A 142 -7.35 3.97 8.43
C ASN A 142 -7.49 2.90 9.53
N GLU A 143 -6.74 1.81 9.43
CA GLU A 143 -6.75 0.71 10.41
C GLU A 143 -5.62 0.86 11.43
N SER A 144 -4.43 1.28 11.02
CA SER A 144 -3.26 1.41 11.88
C SER A 144 -3.41 2.50 12.94
N LEU A 145 -3.98 3.65 12.59
CA LEU A 145 -4.18 4.77 13.51
C LEU A 145 -5.20 4.45 14.62
N PRO A 146 -6.39 3.87 14.35
CA PRO A 146 -7.29 3.38 15.40
C PRO A 146 -6.67 2.34 16.31
N LEU A 147 -5.84 1.42 15.77
CA LEU A 147 -5.19 0.38 16.56
C LEU A 147 -4.28 0.94 17.66
N ILE A 148 -3.62 2.06 17.39
CA ILE A 148 -2.78 2.76 18.38
C ILE A 148 -3.52 3.88 19.14
N ASN A 149 -4.85 3.96 19.07
CA ASN A 149 -5.69 4.99 19.67
C ASN A 149 -5.36 6.43 19.23
N GLN A 150 -4.71 6.63 18.09
CA GLN A 150 -4.32 7.96 17.60
C GLN A 150 -5.52 8.91 17.42
N PRO A 151 -6.71 8.50 16.87
CA PRO A 151 -7.85 9.41 16.73
C PRO A 151 -8.32 9.96 18.08
N GLN A 152 -8.30 9.16 19.15
CA GLN A 152 -8.65 9.60 20.49
C GLN A 152 -7.61 10.59 21.04
N ALA A 153 -6.32 10.30 20.85
CA ALA A 153 -5.24 11.21 21.26
C ALA A 153 -5.37 12.56 20.56
N ASN A 154 -5.63 12.57 19.25
CA ASN A 154 -5.82 13.78 18.47
C ASN A 154 -7.05 14.58 18.92
N THR A 155 -8.16 13.90 19.22
CA THR A 155 -9.40 14.53 19.78
C THR A 155 -9.13 15.17 21.14
N ASN A 156 -8.25 14.58 21.95
CA ASN A 156 -7.84 15.12 23.25
C ASN A 156 -6.78 16.23 23.14
N GLY A 157 -6.42 16.67 21.91
CA GLY A 157 -5.48 17.76 21.69
C GLY A 157 -4.01 17.33 21.57
N PHE A 158 -3.70 16.05 21.64
CA PHE A 158 -2.34 15.53 21.43
C PHE A 158 -2.07 15.45 19.93
N THR A 159 -1.54 16.51 19.35
CA THR A 159 -1.31 16.66 17.91
C THR A 159 0.16 16.66 17.51
N GLY A 160 1.07 16.73 18.48
CA GLY A 160 2.50 16.92 18.26
C GLY A 160 2.88 18.34 17.85
N GLU A 161 1.98 19.31 18.03
CA GLU A 161 2.25 20.72 17.70
C GLU A 161 3.45 21.26 18.47
N GLY A 162 4.34 21.96 17.76
CA GLY A 162 5.57 22.49 18.33
C GLY A 162 6.73 21.48 18.40
N SER A 163 6.52 20.21 18.07
CA SER A 163 7.58 19.20 18.00
C SER A 163 8.02 18.90 16.57
N SER A 164 9.17 18.24 16.43
CA SER A 164 9.61 17.63 15.18
C SER A 164 10.22 16.24 15.37
N VAL A 165 10.24 15.47 14.27
CA VAL A 165 10.92 14.17 14.16
C VAL A 165 11.93 14.25 13.02
N ALA A 166 13.17 13.85 13.29
CA ALA A 166 14.16 13.66 12.23
C ALA A 166 14.03 12.23 11.68
N VAL A 167 13.71 12.12 10.40
CA VAL A 167 13.61 10.86 9.67
C VAL A 167 14.91 10.68 8.90
N ILE A 168 15.72 9.72 9.32
CA ILE A 168 17.01 9.37 8.72
C ILE A 168 16.78 8.15 7.83
N ASP A 169 16.65 8.39 6.54
CA ASP A 169 16.13 7.42 5.57
C ASP A 169 16.60 7.73 4.14
N THR A 170 15.81 7.43 3.11
CA THR A 170 16.09 7.64 1.67
C THR A 170 15.69 9.03 1.18
N GLY A 171 15.56 10.02 2.06
CA GLY A 171 15.03 11.34 1.74
C GLY A 171 13.52 11.46 1.97
N VAL A 172 12.92 12.55 1.49
CA VAL A 172 11.47 12.77 1.55
C VAL A 172 10.98 13.60 0.37
N ASN A 173 10.06 13.05 -0.40
CA ASN A 173 9.37 13.80 -1.46
C ASN A 173 8.31 14.73 -0.83
N TYR A 174 8.78 15.84 -0.26
CA TYR A 174 7.94 16.81 0.44
C TYR A 174 6.93 17.55 -0.45
N LEU A 175 7.00 17.36 -1.77
CA LEU A 175 5.98 17.86 -2.71
C LEU A 175 4.72 16.98 -2.75
N HIS A 176 4.75 15.79 -2.12
CA HIS A 176 3.56 14.97 -1.98
C HIS A 176 2.53 15.66 -1.08
N SER A 177 1.23 15.45 -1.37
CA SER A 177 0.10 16.10 -0.67
C SER A 177 0.09 15.87 0.85
N ASP A 178 0.63 14.75 1.34
CA ASP A 178 0.74 14.46 2.77
C ASP A 178 1.63 15.48 3.53
N PHE A 179 2.51 16.19 2.82
CA PHE A 179 3.44 17.15 3.40
C PHE A 179 3.10 18.61 3.09
N GLY A 180 2.44 18.86 1.99
CA GLY A 180 1.89 20.18 1.63
C GLY A 180 2.92 21.24 1.25
N CYS A 181 4.17 20.89 0.95
CA CYS A 181 5.14 21.82 0.35
C CYS A 181 4.83 22.02 -1.14
N THR A 182 5.03 23.22 -1.67
CA THR A 182 4.59 23.59 -3.02
C THR A 182 5.72 23.79 -4.03
N ALA A 183 6.97 23.84 -3.58
CA ALA A 183 8.13 24.03 -4.46
C ALA A 183 9.36 23.30 -3.92
N VAL A 184 10.26 22.90 -4.83
CA VAL A 184 11.58 22.36 -4.50
C VAL A 184 12.41 23.46 -3.81
N ASN A 185 13.26 23.07 -2.87
CA ASN A 185 14.08 23.96 -2.03
C ASN A 185 13.29 24.91 -1.12
N THR A 186 12.05 24.58 -0.81
CA THR A 186 11.26 25.34 0.16
C THR A 186 10.65 24.45 1.27
N PRO A 187 11.42 23.60 1.97
CA PRO A 187 10.97 23.20 3.29
C PRO A 187 10.77 24.49 4.09
N SER A 188 9.54 24.72 4.58
CA SER A 188 9.19 25.94 5.26
C SER A 188 8.24 25.68 6.40
N ASN A 189 8.09 26.62 7.32
CA ASN A 189 7.12 26.52 8.41
C ASN A 189 5.66 26.37 7.95
N THR A 190 5.37 26.60 6.67
CA THR A 190 4.03 26.46 6.09
C THR A 190 3.70 25.03 5.64
N CYS A 191 4.70 24.15 5.46
CA CYS A 191 4.49 22.75 5.15
C CYS A 191 4.97 21.82 6.28
N ARG A 192 4.76 20.53 6.14
CA ARG A 192 5.10 19.54 7.18
C ARG A 192 6.61 19.32 7.30
N VAL A 193 7.33 19.35 6.19
CA VAL A 193 8.79 19.20 6.16
C VAL A 193 9.41 20.59 6.30
N VAL A 194 10.12 20.83 7.40
CA VAL A 194 10.74 22.13 7.71
C VAL A 194 12.19 22.19 7.27
N TYR A 195 12.83 21.05 7.09
CA TYR A 195 14.20 20.94 6.61
C TYR A 195 14.41 19.60 5.94
N SER A 196 15.22 19.58 4.87
CA SER A 196 15.61 18.35 4.19
C SER A 196 17.01 18.53 3.61
N PHE A 197 17.88 17.50 3.74
CA PHE A 197 19.23 17.51 3.17
C PHE A 197 19.77 16.08 3.06
N ASP A 198 20.80 15.92 2.22
CA ASP A 198 21.52 14.67 2.04
C ASP A 198 22.77 14.65 2.92
N SER A 199 22.82 13.69 3.83
CA SER A 199 24.02 13.34 4.59
C SER A 199 24.94 12.40 3.80
N ALA A 200 24.33 11.58 2.92
CA ALA A 200 25.02 10.88 1.84
C ALA A 200 25.38 11.86 0.72
N PRO A 201 26.21 11.48 -0.29
CA PRO A 201 26.40 12.30 -1.47
C PRO A 201 25.07 12.55 -2.21
N ASP A 202 24.76 13.84 -2.38
CA ASP A 202 23.55 14.33 -3.05
C ASP A 202 23.48 13.79 -4.50
N ASP A 203 22.36 13.15 -4.86
CA ASP A 203 22.07 12.66 -6.19
C ASP A 203 20.98 13.47 -6.91
N GLY A 204 20.49 14.55 -6.27
CA GLY A 204 19.47 15.45 -6.79
C GLY A 204 18.03 14.92 -6.66
N ALA A 205 17.80 13.75 -6.06
CA ALA A 205 16.48 13.23 -5.75
C ALA A 205 15.97 13.81 -4.42
N LEU A 206 14.65 13.99 -4.28
CA LEU A 206 14.05 14.34 -2.99
C LEU A 206 13.88 13.09 -2.13
N ASP A 207 13.79 11.93 -2.76
CA ASP A 207 13.65 10.61 -2.15
C ASP A 207 14.07 9.55 -3.18
N ASP A 208 14.98 8.68 -2.84
CA ASP A 208 15.60 7.70 -3.75
C ASP A 208 14.65 6.62 -4.28
N ASP A 209 13.73 6.14 -3.43
CA ASP A 209 12.84 5.02 -3.76
C ASP A 209 11.45 5.07 -3.11
N GLY A 210 11.15 6.15 -2.38
CA GLY A 210 9.87 6.39 -1.73
C GLY A 210 9.76 5.83 -0.30
N HIS A 211 10.80 5.15 0.20
CA HIS A 211 10.77 4.58 1.55
C HIS A 211 10.74 5.69 2.62
N GLY A 212 11.61 6.67 2.53
CA GLY A 212 11.63 7.80 3.46
C GLY A 212 10.36 8.65 3.39
N SER A 213 9.75 8.81 2.22
CA SER A 213 8.42 9.45 2.07
C SER A 213 7.31 8.66 2.77
N ASN A 214 7.30 7.33 2.63
CA ASN A 214 6.34 6.49 3.33
C ASN A 214 6.49 6.61 4.84
N VAL A 215 7.70 6.47 5.36
CA VAL A 215 8.06 6.58 6.78
C VAL A 215 7.68 7.96 7.34
N SER A 216 8.07 9.04 6.66
CA SER A 216 7.73 10.42 7.03
C SER A 216 6.22 10.68 7.02
N GLY A 217 5.51 10.09 6.05
CA GLY A 217 4.07 10.15 5.95
C GLY A 217 3.37 9.49 7.14
N ILE A 218 3.87 8.35 7.62
CA ILE A 218 3.35 7.69 8.82
C ILE A 218 3.52 8.59 10.05
N VAL A 219 4.72 9.15 10.29
CA VAL A 219 4.92 10.12 11.37
C VAL A 219 3.92 11.27 11.29
N SER A 220 3.72 11.84 10.09
CA SER A 220 2.79 12.95 9.87
C SER A 220 1.34 12.60 10.17
N LYS A 221 0.92 11.35 9.93
CA LYS A 221 -0.45 10.88 10.20
C LYS A 221 -0.66 10.56 11.67
N VAL A 222 0.35 10.02 12.36
CA VAL A 222 0.30 9.77 13.81
C VAL A 222 0.28 11.10 14.57
N ALA A 223 1.25 11.98 14.32
CA ALA A 223 1.36 13.29 14.96
C ALA A 223 0.95 14.39 13.98
N THR A 224 -0.32 14.72 13.96
CA THR A 224 -0.98 15.51 12.92
C THR A 224 -0.48 16.94 12.76
N LYS A 225 0.27 17.49 13.71
CA LYS A 225 0.88 18.82 13.66
C LYS A 225 2.40 18.82 13.87
N THR A 226 3.03 17.67 14.15
CA THR A 226 4.50 17.60 14.27
C THR A 226 5.16 17.95 12.94
N LYS A 227 6.38 18.47 12.99
CA LYS A 227 7.18 18.78 11.80
C LYS A 227 8.15 17.63 11.49
N ILE A 228 8.57 17.55 10.25
CA ILE A 228 9.51 16.53 9.74
C ILE A 228 10.81 17.21 9.33
N ILE A 229 11.92 16.60 9.69
CA ILE A 229 13.23 16.85 9.09
C ILE A 229 13.60 15.60 8.31
N GLY A 230 13.72 15.70 6.99
CA GLY A 230 14.18 14.62 6.12
C GLY A 230 15.69 14.62 6.03
N ILE A 231 16.34 13.50 6.34
CA ILE A 231 17.79 13.34 6.22
C ILE A 231 18.05 12.11 5.34
N ASP A 232 18.54 12.34 4.14
CA ASP A 232 18.91 11.27 3.23
C ASP A 232 20.31 10.75 3.59
N VAL A 233 20.39 9.45 3.88
CA VAL A 233 21.63 8.74 4.20
C VAL A 233 21.91 7.60 3.21
N PHE A 234 21.03 7.42 2.23
CA PHE A 234 21.14 6.39 1.22
C PHE A 234 21.84 6.92 -0.04
N ARG A 235 22.36 6.01 -0.81
CA ARG A 235 22.90 6.25 -2.14
C ARG A 235 22.79 4.98 -2.96
N LYS A 236 22.70 5.12 -4.27
CA LYS A 236 22.73 3.99 -5.19
C LYS A 236 24.16 3.55 -5.44
N VAL A 237 24.48 2.31 -5.06
CA VAL A 237 25.77 1.68 -5.34
C VAL A 237 25.59 0.48 -6.26
N ARG A 238 26.63 0.17 -7.05
CA ARG A 238 26.61 -0.99 -7.93
C ARG A 238 27.14 -2.22 -7.19
N SER A 239 26.28 -3.20 -6.94
CA SER A 239 26.64 -4.47 -6.33
C SER A 239 26.23 -5.63 -7.23
N GLN A 240 27.17 -6.54 -7.57
CA GLN A 240 26.94 -7.69 -8.44
C GLN A 240 26.21 -7.33 -9.76
N GLY A 241 26.56 -6.19 -10.34
CA GLY A 241 25.99 -5.70 -11.61
C GLY A 241 24.61 -5.03 -11.51
N LYS A 242 24.00 -4.95 -10.32
CA LYS A 242 22.71 -4.30 -10.05
C LYS A 242 22.93 -3.02 -9.23
N TRP A 243 22.08 -2.03 -9.43
CA TRP A 243 21.99 -0.88 -8.55
C TRP A 243 21.21 -1.26 -7.30
N VAL A 244 21.77 -1.00 -6.12
CA VAL A 244 21.15 -1.20 -4.82
C VAL A 244 21.24 0.07 -4.00
N SER A 245 20.18 0.41 -3.30
CA SER A 245 20.16 1.51 -2.35
C SER A 245 20.86 1.05 -1.06
N THR A 246 21.81 1.83 -0.57
CA THR A 246 22.69 1.46 0.56
C THR A 246 22.99 2.69 1.39
N ALA A 247 22.83 2.58 2.71
CA ALA A 247 23.31 3.56 3.67
C ALA A 247 24.63 3.07 4.31
N TYR A 248 25.52 4.00 4.59
CA TYR A 248 26.73 3.72 5.37
C TYR A 248 26.62 4.27 6.78
N ASP A 249 27.22 3.58 7.74
CA ASP A 249 27.22 4.01 9.15
C ASP A 249 27.71 5.45 9.32
N SER A 250 28.71 5.87 8.52
CA SER A 250 29.25 7.24 8.54
C SER A 250 28.17 8.29 8.22
N ASP A 251 27.31 8.02 7.26
CA ASP A 251 26.27 8.96 6.82
C ASP A 251 25.09 8.96 7.80
N ILE A 252 24.74 7.78 8.34
CA ILE A 252 23.73 7.65 9.40
C ILE A 252 24.17 8.38 10.67
N LEU A 253 25.41 8.18 11.09
CA LEU A 253 25.97 8.86 12.26
C LEU A 253 26.05 10.38 12.08
N ALA A 254 26.38 10.85 10.85
CA ALA A 254 26.35 12.27 10.53
C ALA A 254 24.92 12.84 10.60
N GLY A 255 23.92 12.10 10.13
CA GLY A 255 22.51 12.47 10.27
C GLY A 255 22.05 12.54 11.72
N ILE A 256 22.41 11.55 12.55
CA ILE A 256 22.12 11.58 14.00
C ILE A 256 22.81 12.79 14.67
N ASN A 257 24.08 13.02 14.37
CA ASN A 257 24.83 14.16 14.92
C ASN A 257 24.18 15.49 14.53
N TRP A 258 23.73 15.63 13.28
CA TRP A 258 23.00 16.82 12.85
C TRP A 258 21.70 17.01 13.66
N ALA A 259 20.93 15.96 13.86
CA ALA A 259 19.71 16.00 14.63
C ALA A 259 19.94 16.40 16.09
N VAL A 260 21.00 15.87 16.71
CA VAL A 260 21.41 16.23 18.07
C VAL A 260 21.81 17.70 18.17
N ASN A 261 22.64 18.19 17.25
CA ASN A 261 23.10 19.58 17.23
C ASN A 261 21.96 20.58 17.01
N ASN A 262 20.91 20.17 16.33
CA ASN A 262 19.75 20.99 15.99
C ASN A 262 18.51 20.67 16.83
N ALA A 263 18.65 19.84 17.88
CA ALA A 263 17.54 19.36 18.69
C ALA A 263 16.70 20.50 19.29
N GLN A 264 17.35 21.54 19.79
CA GLN A 264 16.66 22.72 20.34
C GLN A 264 16.08 23.62 19.25
N THR A 265 16.82 23.87 18.16
CA THR A 265 16.41 24.75 17.04
C THR A 265 15.11 24.31 16.41
N TYR A 266 14.95 23.00 16.18
CA TYR A 266 13.77 22.43 15.56
C TYR A 266 12.86 21.69 16.54
N ASN A 267 13.16 21.72 17.84
CA ASN A 267 12.46 20.98 18.89
C ASN A 267 12.27 19.49 18.54
N ILE A 268 13.38 18.83 18.15
CA ILE A 268 13.40 17.42 17.73
C ILE A 268 13.17 16.54 18.95
N LYS A 269 12.17 15.66 18.91
CA LYS A 269 11.81 14.74 20.00
C LYS A 269 12.26 13.31 19.74
N ALA A 270 12.36 12.90 18.48
CA ALA A 270 12.84 11.59 18.10
C ALA A 270 13.67 11.65 16.82
N VAL A 271 14.60 10.73 16.69
CA VAL A 271 15.18 10.31 15.42
C VAL A 271 14.58 8.96 15.04
N ASN A 272 14.01 8.87 13.82
CA ASN A 272 13.48 7.65 13.28
C ASN A 272 14.53 6.99 12.38
N LEU A 273 14.88 5.75 12.69
CA LEU A 273 15.85 4.92 11.96
C LEU A 273 15.14 3.66 11.46
N SER A 274 14.48 3.79 10.32
CA SER A 274 13.79 2.69 9.65
C SER A 274 14.74 1.87 8.76
N LEU A 275 15.90 1.53 9.31
CA LEU A 275 17.02 0.88 8.62
C LEU A 275 17.74 -0.11 9.56
N GLY A 276 18.59 -0.96 8.99
CA GLY A 276 19.41 -1.91 9.74
C GLY A 276 20.25 -2.80 8.83
N VAL A 277 21.13 -3.59 9.42
CA VAL A 277 21.99 -4.54 8.72
C VAL A 277 21.25 -5.85 8.54
N PRO A 278 20.86 -6.23 7.30
CA PRO A 278 20.09 -7.45 7.06
C PRO A 278 20.93 -8.71 7.34
N GLY A 279 20.26 -9.77 7.83
CA GLY A 279 20.88 -11.07 8.06
C GLY A 279 21.79 -11.18 9.28
N VAL A 280 21.94 -10.09 10.06
CA VAL A 280 22.73 -10.09 11.31
C VAL A 280 21.78 -10.12 12.50
N LYS A 281 22.01 -11.09 13.40
CA LYS A 281 21.15 -11.35 14.57
C LYS A 281 21.89 -11.13 15.87
N TYR A 282 21.29 -10.33 16.76
CA TYR A 282 21.74 -10.13 18.15
C TYR A 282 20.62 -10.58 19.11
N THR A 283 20.98 -11.45 20.06
CA THR A 283 20.09 -11.96 21.13
C THR A 283 20.29 -11.26 22.46
N SER A 284 21.31 -10.39 22.55
CA SER A 284 21.60 -9.49 23.65
C SER A 284 22.02 -8.13 23.09
N GLU A 285 22.09 -7.12 23.93
CA GLU A 285 22.58 -5.81 23.50
C GLU A 285 23.96 -5.94 22.86
N CYS A 286 24.11 -5.32 21.71
CA CYS A 286 25.37 -5.30 20.98
C CYS A 286 26.29 -4.18 21.48
N SER A 287 27.60 -4.45 21.50
CA SER A 287 28.63 -3.52 21.94
C SER A 287 29.11 -2.58 20.84
N ASP A 288 28.26 -2.28 19.83
CA ASP A 288 28.62 -1.33 18.79
C ASP A 288 28.83 0.06 19.39
N SER A 289 30.10 0.45 19.53
CA SER A 289 30.48 1.64 20.23
C SER A 289 30.13 2.94 19.51
N SER A 290 30.05 2.95 18.19
CA SER A 290 29.76 4.15 17.41
C SER A 290 28.32 4.61 17.59
N TYR A 291 27.35 3.71 17.41
CA TYR A 291 25.94 4.00 17.67
C TYR A 291 25.63 4.16 19.15
N GLY A 292 26.32 3.44 20.05
CA GLY A 292 26.15 3.58 21.48
C GLY A 292 26.41 5.02 21.94
N THR A 293 27.51 5.62 21.49
CA THR A 293 27.84 7.03 21.77
C THR A 293 26.80 7.97 21.13
N ALA A 294 26.39 7.73 19.89
CA ALA A 294 25.43 8.58 19.19
C ALA A 294 24.05 8.57 19.87
N PHE A 295 23.56 7.38 20.29
CA PHE A 295 22.27 7.24 20.98
C PHE A 295 22.32 7.84 22.40
N ALA A 296 23.41 7.65 23.12
CA ALA A 296 23.59 8.29 24.43
C ALA A 296 23.55 9.83 24.33
N ASN A 297 24.21 10.41 23.32
CA ASN A 297 24.18 11.86 23.07
C ASN A 297 22.80 12.34 22.61
N ALA A 298 22.10 11.58 21.77
CA ALA A 298 20.74 11.91 21.38
C ALA A 298 19.80 11.96 22.59
N ARG A 299 19.84 10.94 23.47
CA ARG A 299 19.04 10.90 24.69
C ARG A 299 19.40 12.04 25.64
N ALA A 300 20.68 12.35 25.79
CA ALA A 300 21.14 13.51 26.62
C ALA A 300 20.63 14.85 26.07
N ALA A 301 20.42 14.96 24.73
CA ALA A 301 19.81 16.12 24.07
C ALA A 301 18.27 16.11 24.11
N GLY A 302 17.64 15.13 24.75
CA GLY A 302 16.18 14.97 24.78
C GLY A 302 15.57 14.35 23.53
N VAL A 303 16.37 13.74 22.67
CA VAL A 303 15.98 13.11 21.42
C VAL A 303 15.99 11.59 21.56
N VAL A 304 14.87 10.93 21.29
CA VAL A 304 14.73 9.47 21.42
C VAL A 304 15.12 8.77 20.12
N PRO A 305 16.15 7.88 20.13
CA PRO A 305 16.41 7.02 18.98
C PRO A 305 15.35 5.91 18.88
N VAL A 306 14.61 5.87 17.77
CA VAL A 306 13.58 4.86 17.47
C VAL A 306 14.04 4.05 16.29
N VAL A 307 14.18 2.74 16.45
CA VAL A 307 14.94 1.91 15.52
C VAL A 307 14.16 0.64 15.16
N ALA A 308 14.10 0.33 13.87
CA ALA A 308 13.46 -0.89 13.35
C ALA A 308 14.21 -2.15 13.79
N SER A 309 13.49 -3.16 14.31
CA SER A 309 14.10 -4.40 14.80
C SER A 309 14.71 -5.28 13.70
N GLY A 310 14.28 -5.11 12.43
CA GLY A 310 14.70 -5.85 11.25
C GLY A 310 13.63 -6.80 10.70
N ASN A 311 13.85 -7.28 9.46
CA ASN A 311 12.86 -8.02 8.67
C ASN A 311 13.38 -9.41 8.22
N ASP A 312 14.13 -10.09 9.08
CA ASP A 312 14.76 -11.38 8.77
C ASP A 312 14.01 -12.59 9.35
N ALA A 313 12.84 -12.36 9.94
CA ALA A 313 12.01 -13.38 10.61
C ALA A 313 12.72 -14.06 11.81
N PHE A 314 13.62 -13.38 12.49
CA PHE A 314 14.23 -13.89 13.72
C PHE A 314 13.24 -13.81 14.87
N SER A 315 12.95 -14.95 15.49
CA SER A 315 12.01 -15.01 16.63
C SER A 315 12.67 -14.64 17.98
N ASP A 316 13.99 -14.62 18.04
CA ASP A 316 14.78 -14.55 19.26
C ASP A 316 15.94 -13.52 19.21
N GLY A 317 15.92 -12.59 18.28
CA GLY A 317 16.95 -11.58 18.13
C GLY A 317 16.58 -10.48 17.14
N ILE A 318 17.33 -9.39 17.16
CA ILE A 318 17.11 -8.19 16.33
C ILE A 318 18.39 -7.78 15.62
N SER A 319 18.28 -6.88 14.62
CA SER A 319 19.42 -6.39 13.84
C SER A 319 20.13 -5.22 14.50
N SER A 320 21.35 -4.88 14.00
CA SER A 320 22.00 -3.58 14.30
C SER A 320 21.40 -2.50 13.35
N PRO A 321 21.25 -1.21 13.81
CA PRO A 321 21.63 -0.68 15.11
C PRO A 321 20.58 -0.82 16.22
N ALA A 322 19.46 -1.52 15.98
CA ALA A 322 18.43 -1.70 17.01
C ALA A 322 18.95 -2.40 18.28
N CYS A 323 19.92 -3.32 18.16
CA CYS A 323 20.52 -4.01 19.31
C CYS A 323 21.31 -3.10 20.25
N VAL A 324 21.62 -1.86 19.85
CA VAL A 324 22.42 -0.93 20.63
C VAL A 324 21.62 -0.37 21.82
N ALA A 325 22.29 -0.22 22.97
CA ALA A 325 21.70 0.38 24.17
C ALA A 325 21.18 1.81 23.89
N GLY A 326 20.05 2.16 24.47
CA GLY A 326 19.44 3.49 24.32
C GLY A 326 18.47 3.60 23.14
N ALA A 327 18.35 2.59 22.27
CA ALA A 327 17.34 2.52 21.23
C ALA A 327 15.97 2.11 21.80
N VAL A 328 14.90 2.72 21.28
CA VAL A 328 13.54 2.18 21.34
C VAL A 328 13.39 1.26 20.13
N ARG A 329 13.26 -0.04 20.37
CA ARG A 329 13.39 -1.12 19.39
C ARG A 329 12.01 -1.59 18.97
N VAL A 330 11.65 -1.40 17.71
CA VAL A 330 10.26 -1.56 17.25
C VAL A 330 10.12 -2.75 16.31
N GLY A 331 9.26 -3.71 16.72
CA GLY A 331 8.78 -4.81 15.88
C GLY A 331 7.45 -4.49 15.20
N ALA A 332 7.03 -5.33 14.25
CA ALA A 332 5.86 -5.10 13.41
C ALA A 332 4.70 -6.06 13.69
N VAL A 333 3.49 -5.50 13.79
CA VAL A 333 2.21 -6.22 13.79
C VAL A 333 1.37 -5.87 12.57
N TYR A 334 0.36 -6.70 12.28
CA TYR A 334 -0.73 -6.35 11.38
C TYR A 334 -1.71 -5.41 12.08
N ASP A 335 -2.33 -4.51 11.30
CA ASP A 335 -3.41 -3.64 11.78
C ASP A 335 -4.80 -4.20 11.51
N SER A 336 -4.90 -5.19 10.62
CA SER A 336 -6.17 -5.78 10.20
C SER A 336 -6.01 -7.21 9.68
N ASN A 337 -7.14 -7.84 9.37
CA ASN A 337 -7.16 -9.13 8.67
C ASN A 337 -7.10 -8.89 7.14
N ILE A 338 -5.93 -9.14 6.55
CA ILE A 338 -5.70 -9.05 5.10
C ILE A 338 -5.67 -10.42 4.41
N GLY A 339 -6.04 -11.49 5.12
CA GLY A 339 -5.96 -12.88 4.62
C GLY A 339 -4.58 -13.49 4.79
N GLY A 340 -4.30 -14.57 4.05
CA GLY A 340 -2.95 -15.15 4.02
C GLY A 340 -2.01 -14.29 3.17
N VAL A 341 -0.77 -14.09 3.65
CA VAL A 341 0.24 -13.28 2.96
C VAL A 341 1.63 -13.92 3.06
N SER A 342 2.44 -13.75 2.00
CA SER A 342 3.85 -14.16 1.97
C SER A 342 4.74 -12.94 1.77
N TRP A 343 5.85 -12.90 2.48
CA TRP A 343 6.77 -11.77 2.52
C TRP A 343 8.15 -12.13 1.95
N GLY A 344 8.72 -11.18 1.22
CA GLY A 344 10.04 -11.31 0.60
C GLY A 344 9.99 -11.83 -0.84
N ASN A 345 11.08 -11.56 -1.59
CA ASN A 345 11.30 -12.11 -2.92
C ASN A 345 12.79 -12.47 -3.08
N PRO A 346 13.18 -13.78 -2.97
CA PRO A 346 12.29 -14.94 -2.74
C PRO A 346 11.57 -14.89 -1.41
N VAL A 347 10.46 -15.64 -1.27
CA VAL A 347 9.64 -15.68 -0.05
C VAL A 347 10.50 -16.07 1.15
N LYS A 348 10.55 -15.20 2.15
CA LYS A 348 11.27 -15.44 3.43
C LYS A 348 10.37 -16.08 4.48
N CYS A 349 9.12 -15.66 4.56
CA CYS A 349 8.14 -16.21 5.50
C CYS A 349 6.71 -16.01 4.98
N SER A 350 5.75 -16.71 5.61
CA SER A 350 4.33 -16.61 5.26
C SER A 350 3.47 -16.67 6.51
N ASP A 351 2.46 -15.82 6.55
CA ASP A 351 1.38 -15.87 7.53
C ASP A 351 0.12 -16.44 6.85
N PRO A 352 -0.33 -17.65 7.21
CA PRO A 352 -1.56 -18.23 6.64
C PRO A 352 -2.83 -17.43 6.96
N THR A 353 -2.82 -16.72 8.07
CA THR A 353 -3.89 -15.83 8.53
C THR A 353 -3.29 -14.57 9.14
N THR A 354 -4.00 -13.46 9.04
CA THR A 354 -3.62 -12.18 9.64
C THR A 354 -4.75 -11.63 10.50
N ALA A 355 -4.43 -10.83 11.49
CA ALA A 355 -5.37 -10.14 12.37
C ALA A 355 -4.69 -8.93 12.99
N ALA A 356 -5.46 -7.95 13.45
CA ALA A 356 -4.94 -6.86 14.26
C ALA A 356 -4.13 -7.40 15.46
N ASP A 357 -3.03 -6.74 15.79
CA ASP A 357 -2.06 -7.09 16.84
C ASP A 357 -1.30 -8.42 16.65
N LYS A 358 -1.56 -9.16 15.57
CA LYS A 358 -0.74 -10.32 15.25
C LYS A 358 0.63 -9.89 14.74
N VAL A 359 1.70 -10.40 15.36
CA VAL A 359 3.07 -10.16 14.90
C VAL A 359 3.23 -10.66 13.46
N ALA A 360 3.78 -9.82 12.59
CA ALA A 360 4.07 -10.19 11.21
C ALA A 360 5.27 -11.13 11.15
N CYS A 361 5.17 -12.20 10.36
CA CYS A 361 6.20 -13.25 10.33
C CYS A 361 7.61 -12.75 9.95
N PHE A 362 7.69 -11.66 9.22
CA PHE A 362 8.98 -11.05 8.85
C PHE A 362 9.64 -10.32 10.01
N SER A 363 8.87 -9.88 11.02
CA SER A 363 9.40 -9.05 12.11
C SER A 363 10.46 -9.79 12.92
N ASN A 364 11.63 -9.20 13.05
CA ASN A 364 12.57 -9.65 14.06
C ASN A 364 11.99 -9.40 15.45
N GLY A 365 12.21 -10.35 16.38
CA GLY A 365 11.59 -10.40 17.69
C GLY A 365 12.54 -10.83 18.80
N GLY A 366 11.97 -11.15 19.96
CA GLY A 366 12.72 -11.60 21.15
C GLY A 366 12.76 -10.56 22.26
N SER A 367 13.52 -10.86 23.33
CA SER A 367 13.53 -10.08 24.57
C SER A 367 14.06 -8.65 24.44
N LEU A 368 14.75 -8.34 23.34
CA LEU A 368 15.27 -7.00 23.07
C LEU A 368 14.24 -6.05 22.49
N VAL A 369 13.15 -6.52 21.90
CA VAL A 369 12.10 -5.65 21.35
C VAL A 369 11.44 -4.86 22.48
N THR A 370 11.42 -3.54 22.35
CA THR A 370 10.81 -2.66 23.35
C THR A 370 9.29 -2.66 23.21
N LEU A 371 8.78 -2.55 21.98
CA LEU A 371 7.34 -2.56 21.70
C LEU A 371 7.07 -2.94 20.24
N LEU A 372 5.79 -3.19 19.95
CA LEU A 372 5.29 -3.51 18.62
C LEU A 372 4.39 -2.39 18.12
N ALA A 373 4.38 -2.18 16.79
CA ALA A 373 3.50 -1.20 16.19
C ALA A 373 3.04 -1.69 14.79
N PRO A 374 1.98 -1.11 14.20
CA PRO A 374 1.52 -1.48 12.86
C PRO A 374 2.63 -1.31 11.82
N GLY A 375 2.95 -2.39 11.09
CA GLY A 375 4.05 -2.40 10.14
C GLY A 375 3.78 -3.15 8.83
N ALA A 376 2.56 -3.70 8.64
CA ALA A 376 2.26 -4.52 7.48
C ALA A 376 1.26 -3.82 6.54
N MET A 377 1.67 -3.58 5.28
CA MET A 377 0.84 -2.94 4.23
C MET A 377 0.39 -1.51 4.58
N ILE A 378 1.26 -0.72 5.17
CA ILE A 378 0.96 0.66 5.59
C ILE A 378 1.10 1.63 4.43
N THR A 379 0.05 2.43 4.17
CA THR A 379 0.03 3.42 3.09
C THR A 379 0.20 4.83 3.63
N ALA A 380 1.27 5.51 3.22
CA ALA A 380 1.55 6.91 3.53
C ALA A 380 2.54 7.49 2.52
N GLY A 381 2.61 8.81 2.36
CA GLY A 381 3.57 9.48 1.47
C GLY A 381 3.50 9.03 0.01
N GLY A 382 2.35 8.47 -0.44
CA GLY A 382 2.15 7.97 -1.79
C GLY A 382 2.52 6.50 -2.01
N TYR A 383 3.02 5.78 -1.01
CA TYR A 383 3.50 4.41 -1.11
C TYR A 383 2.81 3.48 -0.10
N THR A 384 2.64 2.19 -0.48
CA THR A 384 2.20 1.12 0.43
C THR A 384 3.35 0.16 0.65
N MET A 385 3.80 0.04 1.88
CA MET A 385 4.97 -0.76 2.23
C MET A 385 4.71 -1.62 3.48
N GLY A 386 5.58 -2.62 3.71
CA GLY A 386 5.52 -3.47 4.90
C GLY A 386 6.90 -3.81 5.42
N GLY A 387 7.08 -3.65 6.72
CA GLY A 387 8.34 -3.89 7.42
C GLY A 387 8.30 -3.33 8.85
N THR A 388 9.26 -3.68 9.64
CA THR A 388 9.53 -2.98 10.92
C THR A 388 9.87 -1.51 10.67
N SER A 389 10.29 -1.18 9.44
CA SER A 389 10.46 0.20 8.95
C SER A 389 9.18 1.03 8.97
N GLN A 390 8.00 0.42 8.76
CA GLN A 390 6.71 1.08 8.84
C GLN A 390 6.15 1.12 10.28
N ALA A 391 6.56 0.18 11.12
CA ALA A 391 6.22 0.17 12.55
C ALA A 391 6.94 1.30 13.32
N THR A 392 8.22 1.50 13.05
CA THR A 392 9.09 2.48 13.71
C THR A 392 8.54 3.92 13.69
N PRO A 393 8.06 4.46 12.57
CA PRO A 393 7.51 5.83 12.54
C PRO A 393 6.20 6.00 13.29
N HIS A 394 5.41 4.94 13.52
CA HIS A 394 4.26 5.01 14.44
C HIS A 394 4.72 5.37 15.85
N VAL A 395 5.80 4.75 16.30
CA VAL A 395 6.39 5.02 17.62
C VAL A 395 7.06 6.39 17.68
N ALA A 396 7.82 6.77 16.65
CA ALA A 396 8.43 8.10 16.58
C ALA A 396 7.40 9.23 16.60
N GLY A 397 6.27 9.03 15.90
CA GLY A 397 5.11 9.93 15.93
C GLY A 397 4.45 9.98 17.31
N ALA A 398 4.27 8.84 17.97
CA ALA A 398 3.73 8.79 19.35
C ALA A 398 4.63 9.53 20.34
N ILE A 399 5.94 9.40 20.25
CA ILE A 399 6.90 10.16 21.06
C ILE A 399 6.75 11.67 20.80
N ALA A 400 6.58 12.07 19.54
CA ALA A 400 6.34 13.48 19.20
C ALA A 400 5.05 14.02 19.81
N LEU A 401 3.98 13.18 19.89
CA LEU A 401 2.75 13.54 20.61
C LEU A 401 2.98 13.74 22.09
N LEU A 402 3.64 12.78 22.75
CA LEU A 402 3.84 12.74 24.19
C LEU A 402 4.80 13.85 24.68
N ARG A 403 5.78 14.20 23.85
CA ARG A 403 6.85 15.15 24.20
C ARG A 403 6.72 16.53 23.53
N ALA A 404 5.60 16.81 22.87
CA ALA A 404 5.32 18.16 22.36
C ALA A 404 5.25 19.18 23.52
N ASN A 405 5.50 20.46 23.23
CA ASN A 405 5.51 21.53 24.25
C ASN A 405 4.22 21.65 25.06
N SER A 406 3.11 21.15 24.54
CA SER A 406 1.80 21.14 25.20
C SER A 406 1.63 19.97 26.20
N VAL A 407 2.53 18.99 26.18
CA VAL A 407 2.52 17.81 27.04
C VAL A 407 3.74 17.89 27.94
N SER A 408 3.56 17.81 29.19
CA SER A 408 4.52 17.98 30.28
C SER A 408 6.03 18.12 29.91
N PRO A 409 6.62 19.31 29.96
CA PRO A 409 8.04 19.50 29.60
C PRO A 409 9.00 18.88 30.62
N THR A 410 8.49 18.41 31.78
CA THR A 410 9.24 17.84 32.88
C THR A 410 9.34 16.32 32.86
N GLU A 411 8.60 15.65 31.94
CA GLU A 411 8.65 14.20 31.81
C GLU A 411 10.02 13.77 31.29
N SER A 412 10.67 12.84 31.97
CA SER A 412 11.96 12.33 31.52
C SER A 412 11.78 11.46 30.27
N ILE A 413 12.86 11.37 29.48
CA ILE A 413 12.86 10.53 28.27
C ILE A 413 12.59 9.05 28.59
N ASP A 414 12.91 8.60 29.78
CA ASP A 414 12.72 7.22 30.23
C ASP A 414 11.28 6.96 30.72
N GLN A 415 10.51 8.01 30.98
CA GLN A 415 9.09 7.92 31.33
C GLN A 415 8.17 7.98 30.11
N THR A 416 8.68 8.42 28.95
CA THR A 416 7.93 8.48 27.71
C THR A 416 7.78 7.11 27.07
#